data_2d0a754926606669e661befc0e1fc8b4
#
_entry.id   2d0a754926606669e661befc0e1fc8b4
#
_cell.length_a   1.000
_cell.length_b   1.000
_cell.length_c   1.000
_cell.angle_alpha   90.00
_cell.angle_beta   90.00
_cell.angle_gamma   90.00
#
_symmetry.space_group_name_H-M   'P 1'
#
loop_
_entity.id
_entity.type
_entity.pdbx_description
1 polymer ?
#
loop_
_entity_poly.entity_id
_entity_poly.type
_entity_poly.pdbx_seq_one_letter_code
_entity_poly.pdbx_strand_id
1 'polypeptide(L)'
;MINVADIENKIINADCMDILKHLPDKCIDFVLCDLPYGTSVVHKWNKVLPLEKLWQEYERLIKPNGVICLFGAQPFISQLICSNIGLFRYVWLWKKGTPTGFLNANYKPLNAIEYIAVFSKAKVGSLSKNPIPYHPPTLKEINKKKKNNTKNTWRLAMGYQSTNNKLNSGKEYAQKFTNYPTSILEYARERKQIHPTQKPTELLEFLIKTYTNENDIVLDNCMGSGSTGVACMNANRRFIGIEKEQEYYAVAQKRLKIEK
;
A
#
# COMPACT_ATOMS: atom_id res chain seq x y z
N MET A 1 3.68 6.49 26.82
CA MET A 1 3.11 5.77 25.65
C MET A 1 1.71 6.27 25.42
N ILE A 2 1.34 6.50 24.17
CA ILE A 2 -0.01 6.90 23.77
C ILE A 2 -0.91 5.66 23.80
N ASN A 3 -2.12 5.76 24.37
CA ASN A 3 -3.11 4.70 24.26
C ASN A 3 -3.75 4.76 22.85
N VAL A 4 -3.72 3.67 22.12
CA VAL A 4 -4.24 3.58 20.75
C VAL A 4 -5.75 3.92 20.70
N ALA A 5 -6.53 3.49 21.69
CA ALA A 5 -7.96 3.76 21.75
C ALA A 5 -8.29 5.27 21.80
N ASP A 6 -7.38 6.09 22.32
CA ASP A 6 -7.58 7.54 22.41
C ASP A 6 -7.37 8.27 21.08
N ILE A 7 -6.69 7.63 20.13
CA ILE A 7 -6.28 8.23 18.87
C ILE A 7 -6.81 7.51 17.61
N GLU A 8 -7.45 6.37 17.77
CA GLU A 8 -8.10 5.68 16.64
C GLU A 8 -9.23 6.51 16.05
N ASN A 9 -9.34 6.49 14.73
CA ASN A 9 -10.24 7.31 13.92
C ASN A 9 -10.02 8.82 14.10
N LYS A 10 -8.80 9.22 14.47
CA LYS A 10 -8.40 10.62 14.62
C LYS A 10 -7.20 10.97 13.74
N ILE A 11 -7.05 12.27 13.55
CA ILE A 11 -5.87 12.86 12.94
C ILE A 11 -5.14 13.66 14.02
N ILE A 12 -3.82 13.48 14.09
CA ILE A 12 -2.94 14.20 15.01
C ILE A 12 -2.19 15.25 14.20
N ASN A 13 -2.27 16.52 14.61
CA ASN A 13 -1.50 17.58 14.00
C ASN A 13 -0.12 17.67 14.66
N ALA A 14 0.86 16.99 14.10
CA ALA A 14 2.23 16.93 14.61
C ALA A 14 3.21 16.41 13.55
N ASP A 15 4.50 16.52 13.82
CA ASP A 15 5.51 15.77 13.08
C ASP A 15 5.37 14.27 13.38
N CYS A 16 5.28 13.45 12.33
CA CYS A 16 5.05 12.03 12.49
C CYS A 16 6.18 11.33 13.28
N MET A 17 7.43 11.78 13.11
CA MET A 17 8.56 11.19 13.84
C MET A 17 8.47 11.42 15.35
N ASP A 18 7.78 12.47 15.78
CA ASP A 18 7.52 12.73 17.20
C ASP A 18 6.40 11.86 17.78
N ILE A 19 5.40 11.50 16.95
CA ILE A 19 4.27 10.69 17.40
C ILE A 19 4.60 9.21 17.36
N LEU A 20 5.21 8.71 16.26
CA LEU A 20 5.45 7.28 16.06
C LEU A 20 6.19 6.64 17.25
N LYS A 21 7.19 7.28 17.79
CA LYS A 21 7.98 6.78 18.94
C LYS A 21 7.17 6.56 20.24
N HIS A 22 5.97 7.17 20.32
CA HIS A 22 5.10 7.05 21.49
C HIS A 22 3.97 6.03 21.32
N LEU A 23 3.78 5.47 20.11
CA LEU A 23 2.83 4.40 19.87
C LEU A 23 3.35 3.07 20.42
N PRO A 24 2.45 2.18 20.92
CA PRO A 24 2.83 0.86 21.41
C PRO A 24 3.38 -0.04 20.28
N ASP A 25 4.20 -1.01 20.64
CA ASP A 25 4.70 -2.04 19.74
C ASP A 25 3.54 -2.88 19.17
N LYS A 26 3.66 -3.28 17.91
CA LYS A 26 2.75 -4.24 17.25
C LYS A 26 1.27 -3.83 17.35
N CYS A 27 0.98 -2.53 17.32
CA CYS A 27 -0.39 -2.00 17.39
C CYS A 27 -1.02 -1.75 16.02
N ILE A 28 -0.23 -1.75 14.93
CA ILE A 28 -0.67 -1.41 13.57
C ILE A 28 -0.78 -2.67 12.72
N ASP A 29 -1.92 -2.84 12.05
CA ASP A 29 -2.17 -3.94 11.10
C ASP A 29 -1.63 -3.59 9.71
N PHE A 30 -1.81 -2.35 9.29
CA PHE A 30 -1.43 -1.89 7.95
C PHE A 30 -0.90 -0.46 7.96
N VAL A 31 0.21 -0.21 7.31
CA VAL A 31 0.70 1.15 6.99
C VAL A 31 0.39 1.43 5.53
N LEU A 32 -0.33 2.51 5.26
CA LEU A 32 -0.62 2.99 3.90
C LEU A 32 -0.30 4.47 3.84
N CYS A 33 0.82 4.81 3.22
CA CYS A 33 1.34 6.17 3.29
C CYS A 33 1.94 6.65 1.96
N ASP A 34 1.66 7.91 1.63
CA ASP A 34 2.29 8.66 0.55
C ASP A 34 3.37 9.58 1.13
N LEU A 35 4.57 9.02 1.32
CA LEU A 35 5.70 9.76 1.89
C LEU A 35 6.10 10.96 1.02
N PRO A 36 6.69 12.03 1.58
CA PRO A 36 7.26 13.10 0.77
C PRO A 36 8.49 12.62 -0.01
N TYR A 37 8.51 12.82 -1.34
CA TYR A 37 9.55 12.29 -2.24
C TYR A 37 10.80 13.16 -2.37
N GLY A 38 10.80 14.39 -1.83
CA GLY A 38 11.92 15.33 -1.99
C GLY A 38 12.08 15.92 -3.40
N THR A 39 11.08 15.77 -4.26
CA THR A 39 11.17 16.17 -5.68
C THR A 39 10.72 17.60 -5.97
N SER A 40 10.08 18.27 -5.01
CA SER A 40 9.61 19.65 -5.16
C SER A 40 10.46 20.60 -4.32
N VAL A 41 11.10 21.56 -4.96
CA VAL A 41 11.80 22.66 -4.29
C VAL A 41 10.87 23.75 -3.78
N VAL A 42 9.60 23.78 -4.26
CA VAL A 42 8.62 24.81 -3.92
C VAL A 42 7.92 24.52 -2.59
N HIS A 43 7.68 23.27 -2.29
CA HIS A 43 6.92 22.87 -1.10
C HIS A 43 7.83 22.44 0.04
N LYS A 44 7.86 23.21 1.13
CA LYS A 44 8.67 22.94 2.34
C LYS A 44 8.34 21.59 3.00
N TRP A 45 7.11 21.11 2.86
CA TRP A 45 6.67 19.81 3.39
C TRP A 45 7.21 18.61 2.60
N ASN A 46 7.73 18.83 1.37
CA ASN A 46 8.22 17.75 0.52
C ASN A 46 9.69 17.36 0.82
N LYS A 47 10.07 17.33 2.09
CA LYS A 47 11.38 16.86 2.54
C LYS A 47 11.31 15.37 2.86
N VAL A 48 12.21 14.59 2.25
CA VAL A 48 12.33 13.15 2.53
C VAL A 48 12.53 12.91 4.03
N LEU A 49 11.73 12.02 4.61
CA LEU A 49 11.88 11.60 5.99
C LEU A 49 13.17 10.78 6.19
N PRO A 50 13.76 10.76 7.39
CA PRO A 50 14.94 9.95 7.69
C PRO A 50 14.57 8.46 7.64
N LEU A 51 14.76 7.80 6.47
CA LEU A 51 14.27 6.45 6.20
C LEU A 51 14.73 5.42 7.24
N GLU A 52 15.97 5.49 7.68
CA GLU A 52 16.49 4.55 8.70
C GLU A 52 15.68 4.60 10.00
N LYS A 53 15.44 5.82 10.52
CA LYS A 53 14.61 6.01 11.73
C LYS A 53 13.16 5.63 11.50
N LEU A 54 12.62 5.94 10.32
CA LEU A 54 11.26 5.59 9.94
C LEU A 54 11.07 4.06 9.90
N TRP A 55 12.04 3.32 9.35
CA TRP A 55 12.00 1.87 9.34
C TRP A 55 12.08 1.26 10.74
N GLN A 56 12.88 1.81 11.64
CA GLN A 56 12.92 1.38 13.04
C GLN A 56 11.53 1.46 13.68
N GLU A 57 10.82 2.58 13.46
CA GLU A 57 9.46 2.74 13.97
C GLU A 57 8.45 1.82 13.26
N TYR A 58 8.46 1.74 11.95
CA TYR A 58 7.56 0.86 11.21
C TYR A 58 7.72 -0.61 11.61
N GLU A 59 8.95 -1.08 11.75
CA GLU A 59 9.21 -2.45 12.19
C GLU A 59 8.75 -2.71 13.62
N ARG A 60 8.86 -1.74 14.50
CA ARG A 60 8.36 -1.84 15.86
C ARG A 60 6.83 -1.87 15.91
N LEU A 61 6.19 -0.97 15.20
CA LEU A 61 4.75 -0.73 15.23
C LEU A 61 3.93 -1.79 14.50
N ILE A 62 4.46 -2.34 13.39
CA ILE A 62 3.70 -3.27 12.56
C ILE A 62 3.59 -4.64 13.23
N LYS A 63 2.40 -5.24 13.19
CA LYS A 63 2.17 -6.61 13.63
C LYS A 63 3.00 -7.63 12.83
N PRO A 64 3.26 -8.84 13.33
CA PRO A 64 4.14 -9.81 12.66
C PRO A 64 3.75 -10.16 11.22
N ASN A 65 2.45 -10.18 10.90
CA ASN A 65 1.90 -10.40 9.56
C ASN A 65 1.37 -9.13 8.89
N GLY A 66 1.53 -7.97 9.54
CA GLY A 66 1.10 -6.68 9.00
C GLY A 66 1.87 -6.30 7.74
N VAL A 67 1.28 -5.42 6.96
CA VAL A 67 1.79 -4.99 5.66
C VAL A 67 2.04 -3.48 5.65
N ILE A 68 3.06 -3.06 4.93
CA ILE A 68 3.40 -1.66 4.72
C ILE A 68 3.36 -1.39 3.21
N CYS A 69 2.47 -0.49 2.78
CA CYS A 69 2.38 -0.02 1.40
C CYS A 69 2.78 1.45 1.33
N LEU A 70 3.85 1.73 0.59
CA LEU A 70 4.36 3.08 0.44
C LEU A 70 4.34 3.50 -1.03
N PHE A 71 3.71 4.63 -1.30
CA PHE A 71 3.70 5.23 -2.63
C PHE A 71 5.06 5.84 -2.97
N GLY A 72 5.37 5.87 -4.25
CA GLY A 72 6.59 6.51 -4.73
C GLY A 72 6.67 6.63 -6.24
N ALA A 73 7.48 7.59 -6.68
CA ALA A 73 7.89 7.76 -8.07
C ALA A 73 9.41 7.68 -8.17
N GLN A 74 9.93 7.42 -9.38
CA GLN A 74 11.38 7.43 -9.60
C GLN A 74 11.97 8.84 -9.42
N PRO A 75 13.17 8.97 -8.83
CA PRO A 75 14.07 7.92 -8.31
C PRO A 75 13.79 7.49 -6.87
N PHE A 76 12.90 8.20 -6.13
CA PHE A 76 12.62 7.96 -4.72
C PHE A 76 12.20 6.51 -4.42
N ILE A 77 11.35 5.90 -5.27
CA ILE A 77 10.88 4.53 -5.03
C ILE A 77 12.04 3.52 -5.04
N SER A 78 13.06 3.71 -5.88
CA SER A 78 14.25 2.84 -5.88
C SER A 78 15.04 2.98 -4.57
N GLN A 79 15.24 4.21 -4.10
CA GLN A 79 15.89 4.46 -2.82
C GLN A 79 15.11 3.85 -1.65
N LEU A 80 13.78 3.99 -1.66
CA LEU A 80 12.88 3.45 -0.64
C LEU A 80 12.96 1.91 -0.59
N ILE A 81 12.94 1.23 -1.74
CA ILE A 81 13.07 -0.23 -1.80
C ILE A 81 14.44 -0.68 -1.28
N CYS A 82 15.52 -0.04 -1.74
CA CYS A 82 16.87 -0.37 -1.30
C CYS A 82 17.10 -0.09 0.20
N SER A 83 16.40 0.89 0.78
CA SER A 83 16.56 1.24 2.20
C SER A 83 16.07 0.15 3.16
N ASN A 84 15.20 -0.78 2.71
CA ASN A 84 14.81 -1.98 3.47
C ASN A 84 14.44 -3.16 2.57
N ILE A 85 15.42 -3.65 1.82
CA ILE A 85 15.24 -4.78 0.90
C ILE A 85 14.83 -6.08 1.62
N GLY A 86 15.17 -6.23 2.88
CA GLY A 86 14.81 -7.39 3.70
C GLY A 86 13.30 -7.55 3.90
N LEU A 87 12.60 -6.46 4.05
CA LEU A 87 11.14 -6.43 4.19
C LEU A 87 10.41 -6.33 2.84
N PHE A 88 11.09 -5.93 1.77
CA PHE A 88 10.47 -5.76 0.45
C PHE A 88 9.90 -7.07 -0.07
N ARG A 89 8.69 -7.01 -0.67
CA ARG A 89 7.99 -8.18 -1.21
C ARG A 89 7.71 -8.06 -2.69
N TYR A 90 7.00 -7.01 -3.12
CA TYR A 90 6.68 -6.73 -4.53
C TYR A 90 6.16 -5.31 -4.69
N VAL A 91 5.81 -4.94 -5.92
CA VAL A 91 5.29 -3.61 -6.28
C VAL A 91 3.96 -3.75 -6.97
N TRP A 92 3.00 -2.90 -6.62
CA TRP A 92 1.87 -2.56 -7.47
C TRP A 92 2.22 -1.34 -8.32
N LEU A 93 1.74 -1.32 -9.54
CA LEU A 93 1.87 -0.21 -10.47
C LEU A 93 0.50 0.47 -10.59
N TRP A 94 0.37 1.67 -10.05
CA TRP A 94 -0.84 2.45 -10.26
C TRP A 94 -0.73 3.21 -11.58
N LYS A 95 -1.54 2.79 -12.58
CA LYS A 95 -1.70 3.48 -13.85
C LYS A 95 -2.72 4.60 -13.68
N LYS A 96 -2.25 5.82 -13.84
CA LYS A 96 -3.08 7.03 -13.77
C LYS A 96 -3.92 7.18 -15.04
N GLY A 97 -5.16 7.69 -14.91
CA GLY A 97 -6.01 7.96 -16.07
C GLY A 97 -5.42 9.02 -17.02
N THR A 98 -4.73 10.03 -16.46
CA THR A 98 -4.04 11.08 -17.23
C THR A 98 -2.55 11.11 -16.85
N PRO A 99 -1.64 10.93 -17.81
CA PRO A 99 -0.21 11.09 -17.59
C PRO A 99 0.17 12.51 -17.17
N THR A 100 1.32 12.66 -16.50
CA THR A 100 1.87 13.93 -16.04
C THR A 100 3.26 14.17 -16.62
N GLY A 101 3.79 15.41 -16.49
CA GLY A 101 5.13 15.76 -16.95
C GLY A 101 5.18 16.32 -18.36
N PHE A 102 4.09 16.90 -18.85
CA PHE A 102 3.94 17.41 -20.22
C PHE A 102 4.98 18.48 -20.60
N LEU A 103 5.41 19.31 -19.67
CA LEU A 103 6.47 20.32 -19.89
C LEU A 103 7.80 19.69 -20.37
N ASN A 104 8.03 18.42 -20.09
CA ASN A 104 9.23 17.70 -20.49
C ASN A 104 8.97 16.64 -21.57
N ALA A 105 7.83 16.68 -22.26
CA ALA A 105 7.43 15.64 -23.21
C ALA A 105 8.39 15.47 -24.40
N ASN A 106 9.14 16.52 -24.74
CA ASN A 106 10.15 16.48 -25.79
C ASN A 106 11.48 15.85 -25.36
N TYR A 107 11.67 15.58 -24.07
CA TYR A 107 12.95 15.11 -23.51
C TYR A 107 12.84 13.77 -22.80
N LYS A 108 11.63 13.38 -22.37
CA LYS A 108 11.38 12.11 -21.66
C LYS A 108 9.92 11.68 -21.77
N PRO A 109 9.62 10.39 -21.61
CA PRO A 109 8.24 9.90 -21.60
C PRO A 109 7.39 10.58 -20.52
N LEU A 110 6.09 10.72 -20.81
CA LEU A 110 5.10 11.16 -19.82
C LEU A 110 4.99 10.13 -18.68
N ASN A 111 4.82 10.62 -17.47
CA ASN A 111 4.69 9.78 -16.29
C ASN A 111 3.24 9.31 -16.12
N ALA A 112 2.94 8.09 -16.58
CA ALA A 112 1.63 7.46 -16.49
C ALA A 112 1.49 6.56 -15.26
N ILE A 113 2.57 6.23 -14.55
CA ILE A 113 2.60 5.23 -13.50
C ILE A 113 3.16 5.82 -12.20
N GLU A 114 2.57 5.45 -11.08
CA GLU A 114 3.17 5.54 -9.76
C GLU A 114 3.34 4.13 -9.17
N TYR A 115 4.31 3.98 -8.31
CA TYR A 115 4.66 2.70 -7.69
C TYR A 115 4.09 2.64 -6.27
N ILE A 116 3.68 1.45 -5.86
CA ILE A 116 3.29 1.18 -4.47
C ILE A 116 4.12 -0.01 -4.01
N ALA A 117 5.18 0.25 -3.27
CA ALA A 117 6.06 -0.78 -2.76
C ALA A 117 5.43 -1.45 -1.54
N VAL A 118 5.41 -2.77 -1.55
CA VAL A 118 4.83 -3.61 -0.49
C VAL A 118 5.95 -4.24 0.33
N PHE A 119 5.90 -4.01 1.64
CA PHE A 119 6.85 -4.55 2.61
C PHE A 119 6.10 -5.31 3.70
N SER A 120 6.71 -6.33 4.28
CA SER A 120 6.19 -7.07 5.43
C SER A 120 7.29 -7.93 6.07
N LYS A 121 7.19 -8.19 7.36
CA LYS A 121 7.98 -9.24 8.03
C LYS A 121 7.55 -10.63 7.58
N ALA A 122 6.27 -10.83 7.32
CA ALA A 122 5.72 -12.07 6.80
C ALA A 122 6.13 -12.31 5.34
N LYS A 123 6.15 -13.56 4.94
CA LYS A 123 6.53 -13.97 3.57
C LYS A 123 5.30 -14.09 2.68
N VAL A 124 5.52 -13.89 1.39
CA VAL A 124 4.52 -14.19 0.35
C VAL A 124 4.59 -15.67 0.01
N GLY A 125 3.43 -16.31 -0.11
CA GLY A 125 3.32 -17.66 -0.65
C GLY A 125 2.67 -18.67 0.28
N SER A 126 2.11 -19.71 -0.33
CA SER A 126 1.33 -20.76 0.32
C SER A 126 2.15 -21.67 1.26
N LEU A 127 3.47 -21.64 1.17
CA LEU A 127 4.37 -22.44 2.03
C LEU A 127 4.76 -21.69 3.33
N SER A 128 4.36 -20.44 3.48
CA SER A 128 4.60 -19.68 4.70
C SER A 128 3.63 -20.12 5.80
N LYS A 129 4.14 -20.38 7.00
CA LYS A 129 3.30 -20.70 8.18
C LYS A 129 2.45 -19.49 8.60
N ASN A 130 2.91 -18.29 8.32
CA ASN A 130 2.21 -17.04 8.61
C ASN A 130 2.40 -16.09 7.42
N PRO A 131 1.64 -16.28 6.32
CA PRO A 131 1.74 -15.42 5.14
C PRO A 131 1.18 -14.02 5.40
N ILE A 132 1.53 -13.06 4.54
CA ILE A 132 0.85 -11.77 4.53
C ILE A 132 -0.65 -11.95 4.25
N PRO A 133 -1.55 -11.15 4.85
CA PRO A 133 -2.95 -11.10 4.47
C PRO A 133 -3.06 -10.72 2.98
N TYR A 134 -3.95 -11.39 2.25
CA TYR A 134 -4.17 -11.08 0.83
C TYR A 134 -5.60 -11.42 0.41
N HIS A 135 -6.48 -10.43 0.47
CA HIS A 135 -7.93 -10.54 0.24
C HIS A 135 -8.40 -9.55 -0.83
N PRO A 136 -7.87 -9.63 -2.08
CA PRO A 136 -8.22 -8.63 -3.10
C PRO A 136 -9.73 -8.66 -3.38
N PRO A 137 -10.42 -7.50 -3.32
CA PRO A 137 -11.88 -7.43 -3.44
C PRO A 137 -12.41 -7.74 -4.85
N THR A 138 -11.51 -7.94 -5.80
CA THR A 138 -11.87 -8.30 -7.18
C THR A 138 -12.18 -9.77 -7.39
N LEU A 139 -11.85 -10.65 -6.41
CA LEU A 139 -12.06 -12.08 -6.55
C LEU A 139 -13.53 -12.42 -6.71
N LYS A 140 -13.83 -13.35 -7.65
CA LYS A 140 -15.16 -13.91 -7.88
C LYS A 140 -15.11 -15.42 -7.67
N GLU A 141 -16.03 -15.97 -6.90
CA GLU A 141 -16.16 -17.41 -6.71
C GLU A 141 -16.66 -18.08 -8.01
N ILE A 142 -16.08 -19.23 -8.35
CA ILE A 142 -16.45 -20.00 -9.56
C ILE A 142 -16.44 -21.48 -9.27
N ASN A 143 -16.36 -22.21 -8.52
CA ASN A 143 -16.39 -23.69 -8.34
C ASN A 143 -16.15 -24.48 -9.65
N LYS A 144 -15.10 -24.18 -10.40
CA LYS A 144 -14.81 -24.81 -11.69
C LYS A 144 -13.73 -25.88 -11.55
N LYS A 145 -14.03 -27.13 -11.96
CA LYS A 145 -13.03 -28.19 -12.07
C LYS A 145 -12.10 -27.89 -13.24
N LYS A 146 -10.80 -27.94 -13.03
CA LYS A 146 -9.76 -27.81 -14.05
C LYS A 146 -8.77 -28.98 -13.97
N LYS A 147 -8.25 -29.38 -15.13
CA LYS A 147 -7.14 -30.34 -15.23
C LYS A 147 -5.80 -29.61 -15.35
N ASN A 148 -4.83 -30.06 -14.59
CA ASN A 148 -3.45 -29.60 -14.78
C ASN A 148 -2.93 -30.06 -16.14
N ASN A 149 -2.69 -29.10 -17.04
CA ASN A 149 -2.20 -29.39 -18.38
C ASN A 149 -0.65 -29.29 -18.36
N THR A 150 0.03 -30.43 -18.43
CA THR A 150 1.50 -30.54 -18.31
C THR A 150 2.25 -30.21 -19.58
N LYS A 151 1.57 -29.84 -20.66
CA LYS A 151 2.23 -29.49 -21.95
C LYS A 151 2.93 -28.13 -21.97
N ASN A 152 3.29 -27.54 -20.84
CA ASN A 152 4.11 -26.33 -20.81
C ASN A 152 5.61 -26.66 -20.99
N THR A 153 5.98 -27.12 -22.18
CA THR A 153 7.36 -27.46 -22.59
C THR A 153 8.30 -26.25 -22.52
N TRP A 154 7.80 -25.02 -22.68
CA TRP A 154 8.63 -23.80 -22.62
C TRP A 154 9.18 -23.47 -21.22
N ARG A 155 8.47 -23.84 -20.15
CA ARG A 155 8.98 -23.69 -18.76
C ARG A 155 10.17 -24.60 -18.47
N LEU A 156 10.17 -25.80 -19.05
CA LEU A 156 11.30 -26.74 -18.97
C LEU A 156 12.50 -26.22 -19.76
N ALA A 157 12.26 -25.58 -20.93
CA ALA A 157 13.31 -24.99 -21.75
C ALA A 157 13.98 -23.76 -21.08
N MET A 158 13.31 -23.08 -20.15
CA MET A 158 13.87 -21.96 -19.38
C MET A 158 14.51 -22.38 -18.04
N GLY A 159 14.73 -23.68 -17.80
CA GLY A 159 15.42 -24.17 -16.60
C GLY A 159 14.58 -24.12 -15.31
N TYR A 160 13.28 -23.81 -15.38
CA TYR A 160 12.39 -23.89 -14.23
C TYR A 160 12.07 -25.36 -13.91
N GLN A 161 12.95 -26.01 -13.17
CA GLN A 161 12.67 -27.33 -12.59
C GLN A 161 11.66 -27.21 -11.45
N SER A 162 10.38 -27.30 -11.75
CA SER A 162 9.39 -27.58 -10.74
C SER A 162 9.30 -29.07 -10.54
N THR A 163 9.90 -29.56 -9.48
CA THR A 163 9.85 -30.97 -9.06
C THR A 163 8.42 -31.50 -8.86
N ASN A 164 7.46 -30.60 -8.67
CA ASN A 164 6.04 -30.92 -8.47
C ASN A 164 5.22 -31.03 -9.77
N ASN A 165 5.72 -30.61 -10.93
CA ASN A 165 4.92 -30.59 -12.16
C ASN A 165 4.66 -31.99 -12.76
N LYS A 166 5.56 -32.97 -12.59
CA LYS A 166 5.33 -34.36 -13.02
C LYS A 166 4.33 -35.12 -12.12
N LEU A 167 4.33 -34.84 -10.81
CA LEU A 167 3.47 -35.51 -9.83
C LEU A 167 1.98 -35.07 -9.93
N ASN A 168 1.71 -33.90 -10.47
CA ASN A 168 0.35 -33.34 -10.57
C ASN A 168 -0.19 -33.26 -12.01
N SER A 169 0.51 -33.91 -12.97
CA SER A 169 0.04 -33.99 -14.36
C SER A 169 -1.28 -34.76 -14.45
N GLY A 170 -2.26 -34.15 -15.08
CA GLY A 170 -3.58 -34.78 -15.27
C GLY A 170 -4.47 -34.79 -14.03
N LYS A 171 -4.00 -34.36 -12.85
CA LYS A 171 -4.86 -34.25 -11.67
C LYS A 171 -5.86 -33.11 -11.81
N GLU A 172 -7.08 -33.39 -11.45
CA GLU A 172 -8.14 -32.39 -11.37
C GLU A 172 -7.96 -31.55 -10.09
N TYR A 173 -8.18 -30.25 -10.20
CA TYR A 173 -8.26 -29.35 -9.07
C TYR A 173 -9.47 -28.43 -9.19
N ALA A 174 -10.06 -28.06 -8.07
CA ALA A 174 -11.14 -27.09 -8.04
C ALA A 174 -10.54 -25.66 -8.03
N GLN A 175 -10.81 -24.93 -9.09
CA GLN A 175 -10.55 -23.48 -9.08
C GLN A 175 -11.68 -22.80 -8.34
N LYS A 176 -11.41 -22.31 -7.13
CA LYS A 176 -12.41 -21.66 -6.28
C LYS A 176 -12.72 -20.23 -6.70
N PHE A 177 -11.70 -19.51 -7.16
CA PHE A 177 -11.80 -18.08 -7.49
C PHE A 177 -11.27 -17.78 -8.89
N THR A 178 -11.78 -16.70 -9.48
CA THR A 178 -11.26 -16.06 -10.69
C THR A 178 -11.09 -14.56 -10.43
N ASN A 179 -10.68 -13.83 -11.47
CA ASN A 179 -10.50 -12.39 -11.42
C ASN A 179 -9.42 -11.94 -10.40
N TYR A 180 -8.34 -12.72 -10.30
CA TYR A 180 -7.16 -12.31 -9.55
C TYR A 180 -6.59 -11.02 -10.15
N PRO A 181 -6.28 -10.00 -9.33
CA PRO A 181 -5.70 -8.76 -9.84
C PRO A 181 -4.31 -9.01 -10.43
N THR A 182 -3.97 -8.26 -11.47
CA THR A 182 -2.60 -8.15 -11.99
C THR A 182 -1.84 -7.11 -11.17
N SER A 183 -0.52 -7.02 -11.36
CA SER A 183 0.29 -5.99 -10.68
C SER A 183 0.00 -4.55 -11.14
N ILE A 184 -0.85 -4.36 -12.14
CA ILE A 184 -1.25 -3.04 -12.65
C ILE A 184 -2.66 -2.73 -12.15
N LEU A 185 -2.80 -1.62 -11.44
CA LEU A 185 -4.05 -1.09 -10.92
C LEU A 185 -4.42 0.17 -11.72
N GLU A 186 -5.60 0.18 -12.32
CA GLU A 186 -6.08 1.31 -13.12
C GLU A 186 -7.16 2.08 -12.36
N TYR A 187 -6.77 3.23 -11.81
CA TYR A 187 -7.67 4.14 -11.10
C TYR A 187 -7.48 5.56 -11.59
N ALA A 188 -8.55 6.23 -11.98
CA ALA A 188 -8.51 7.63 -12.34
C ALA A 188 -8.28 8.51 -11.10
N ARG A 189 -7.67 9.68 -11.28
CA ARG A 189 -7.61 10.69 -10.23
C ARG A 189 -9.00 11.26 -9.97
N GLU A 190 -9.27 11.65 -8.74
CA GLU A 190 -10.52 12.33 -8.41
C GLU A 190 -10.62 13.67 -9.16
N ARG A 191 -11.81 13.99 -9.68
CA ARG A 191 -12.02 15.22 -10.48
C ARG A 191 -11.86 16.49 -9.65
N LYS A 192 -12.25 16.48 -8.37
CA LYS A 192 -12.08 17.59 -7.42
C LYS A 192 -10.96 17.21 -6.46
N GLN A 193 -9.74 17.64 -6.81
CA GLN A 193 -8.60 17.48 -5.90
C GLN A 193 -8.57 18.63 -4.89
N ILE A 194 -8.50 18.26 -3.62
CA ILE A 194 -8.36 19.18 -2.49
C ILE A 194 -6.88 19.35 -2.12
N HIS A 195 -6.05 18.39 -2.52
CA HIS A 195 -4.61 18.37 -2.30
C HIS A 195 -3.87 17.99 -3.61
N PRO A 196 -2.72 18.60 -3.93
CA PRO A 196 -2.01 18.38 -5.21
C PRO A 196 -1.61 16.93 -5.46
N THR A 197 -1.32 16.17 -4.41
CA THR A 197 -0.88 14.75 -4.48
C THR A 197 -1.95 13.76 -4.01
N GLN A 198 -3.22 14.20 -3.91
CA GLN A 198 -4.32 13.36 -3.44
C GLN A 198 -4.42 12.05 -4.23
N LYS A 199 -4.42 10.94 -3.52
CA LYS A 199 -4.61 9.60 -4.08
C LYS A 199 -6.11 9.29 -4.23
N PRO A 200 -6.50 8.54 -5.28
CA PRO A 200 -7.90 8.11 -5.45
C PRO A 200 -8.37 7.27 -4.26
N THR A 201 -9.51 7.64 -3.68
CA THR A 201 -10.08 6.91 -2.54
C THR A 201 -10.34 5.43 -2.87
N GLU A 202 -10.83 5.13 -4.09
CA GLU A 202 -11.06 3.76 -4.55
C GLU A 202 -9.79 2.91 -4.60
N LEU A 203 -8.65 3.48 -5.00
CA LEU A 203 -7.35 2.80 -4.97
C LEU A 203 -6.93 2.47 -3.53
N LEU A 204 -7.10 3.44 -2.62
CA LEU A 204 -6.78 3.25 -1.21
C LEU A 204 -7.69 2.18 -0.58
N GLU A 205 -8.99 2.18 -0.87
CA GLU A 205 -9.92 1.15 -0.44
C GLU A 205 -9.54 -0.24 -0.94
N PHE A 206 -9.12 -0.35 -2.21
CA PHE A 206 -8.64 -1.62 -2.76
C PHE A 206 -7.46 -2.16 -1.97
N LEU A 207 -6.45 -1.33 -1.67
CA LEU A 207 -5.28 -1.72 -0.91
C LEU A 207 -5.62 -2.08 0.54
N ILE A 208 -6.46 -1.27 1.19
CA ILE A 208 -6.92 -1.51 2.56
C ILE A 208 -7.65 -2.86 2.65
N LYS A 209 -8.63 -3.11 1.78
CA LYS A 209 -9.38 -4.37 1.76
C LYS A 209 -8.50 -5.57 1.43
N THR A 210 -7.46 -5.38 0.60
CA THR A 210 -6.53 -6.44 0.23
C THR A 210 -5.69 -6.93 1.41
N TYR A 211 -5.27 -6.03 2.29
CA TYR A 211 -4.28 -6.34 3.32
C TYR A 211 -4.81 -6.32 4.76
N THR A 212 -6.09 -6.02 4.95
CA THR A 212 -6.69 -5.91 6.28
C THR A 212 -8.04 -6.62 6.38
N ASN A 213 -8.43 -6.95 7.61
CA ASN A 213 -9.77 -7.35 7.97
C ASN A 213 -10.56 -6.14 8.51
N GLU A 214 -11.88 -6.30 8.69
CA GLU A 214 -12.69 -5.28 9.37
C GLU A 214 -12.17 -5.01 10.78
N ASN A 215 -12.23 -3.76 11.21
CA ASN A 215 -11.73 -3.26 12.49
C ASN A 215 -10.19 -3.29 12.67
N ASP A 216 -9.41 -3.70 11.66
CA ASP A 216 -7.95 -3.53 11.69
C ASP A 216 -7.57 -2.04 11.68
N ILE A 217 -6.39 -1.71 12.22
CA ILE A 217 -5.89 -0.35 12.33
C ILE A 217 -4.91 -0.05 11.20
N VAL A 218 -5.24 0.99 10.43
CA VAL A 218 -4.42 1.53 9.35
C VAL A 218 -3.71 2.80 9.81
N LEU A 219 -2.40 2.86 9.65
CA LEU A 219 -1.60 4.05 9.92
C LEU A 219 -1.29 4.79 8.61
N ASP A 220 -1.58 6.09 8.58
CA ASP A 220 -1.08 7.03 7.57
C ASP A 220 -0.37 8.18 8.28
N ASN A 221 0.94 8.16 8.27
CA ASN A 221 1.76 9.14 8.98
C ASN A 221 2.11 10.40 8.16
N CYS A 222 1.56 10.53 6.95
CA CYS A 222 1.63 11.73 6.11
C CYS A 222 0.27 11.94 5.42
N MET A 223 -0.78 12.12 6.22
CA MET A 223 -2.17 11.92 5.80
C MET A 223 -2.68 12.95 4.78
N GLY A 224 -2.07 14.13 4.70
CA GLY A 224 -2.49 15.17 3.77
C GLY A 224 -3.96 15.54 3.93
N SER A 225 -4.74 15.43 2.85
CA SER A 225 -6.17 15.74 2.83
C SER A 225 -7.10 14.66 3.40
N GLY A 226 -6.59 13.61 4.02
CA GLY A 226 -7.39 12.58 4.70
C GLY A 226 -7.98 11.49 3.80
N SER A 227 -7.46 11.28 2.60
CA SER A 227 -8.01 10.27 1.67
C SER A 227 -7.95 8.86 2.25
N THR A 228 -6.87 8.51 2.96
CA THR A 228 -6.71 7.21 3.63
C THR A 228 -7.76 7.03 4.72
N GLY A 229 -8.06 8.06 5.51
CA GLY A 229 -9.12 8.01 6.53
C GLY A 229 -10.50 7.76 5.93
N VAL A 230 -10.85 8.46 4.84
CA VAL A 230 -12.11 8.21 4.10
C VAL A 230 -12.18 6.78 3.60
N ALA A 231 -11.10 6.28 2.99
CA ALA A 231 -11.05 4.90 2.51
C ALA A 231 -11.18 3.86 3.63
N CYS A 232 -10.60 4.12 4.81
CA CYS A 232 -10.75 3.28 5.99
C CYS A 232 -12.21 3.24 6.48
N MET A 233 -12.88 4.40 6.59
CA MET A 233 -14.28 4.48 6.98
C MET A 233 -15.19 3.71 6.01
N ASN A 234 -14.99 3.90 4.69
CA ASN A 234 -15.74 3.18 3.65
C ASN A 234 -15.51 1.66 3.71
N ALA A 235 -14.36 1.25 4.21
CA ALA A 235 -13.98 -0.15 4.30
C ALA A 235 -14.24 -0.79 5.69
N ASN A 236 -14.85 -0.09 6.63
CA ASN A 236 -15.04 -0.51 8.03
C ASN A 236 -13.71 -0.84 8.73
N ARG A 237 -12.68 -0.02 8.51
CA ARG A 237 -11.39 -0.12 9.19
C ARG A 237 -11.17 1.11 10.06
N ARG A 238 -10.42 0.95 11.14
CA ARG A 238 -9.98 2.06 11.98
C ARG A 238 -8.73 2.66 11.39
N PHE A 239 -8.46 3.92 11.66
CA PHE A 239 -7.25 4.57 11.20
C PHE A 239 -6.60 5.43 12.28
N ILE A 240 -5.31 5.68 12.13
CA ILE A 240 -4.56 6.71 12.84
C ILE A 240 -3.91 7.56 11.76
N GLY A 241 -4.26 8.85 11.72
CA GLY A 241 -3.71 9.82 10.79
C GLY A 241 -2.75 10.77 11.49
N ILE A 242 -1.63 11.11 10.84
CA ILE A 242 -0.73 12.16 11.32
C ILE A 242 -0.50 13.12 10.16
N GLU A 243 -0.70 14.42 10.41
CA GLU A 243 -0.45 15.47 9.43
C GLU A 243 0.23 16.65 10.10
N LYS A 244 1.37 17.05 9.56
CA LYS A 244 2.20 18.11 10.12
C LYS A 244 1.67 19.50 9.78
N GLU A 245 1.25 19.67 8.51
CA GLU A 245 0.83 20.97 8.01
C GLU A 245 -0.59 21.29 8.48
N GLN A 246 -0.73 22.35 9.28
CA GLN A 246 -2.00 22.77 9.89
C GLN A 246 -3.11 22.96 8.87
N GLU A 247 -2.78 23.45 7.69
CA GLU A 247 -3.75 23.69 6.61
C GLU A 247 -4.36 22.36 6.11
N TYR A 248 -3.53 21.35 5.83
CA TYR A 248 -3.99 20.03 5.39
C TYR A 248 -4.68 19.26 6.52
N TYR A 249 -4.21 19.39 7.74
CA TYR A 249 -4.89 18.85 8.92
C TYR A 249 -6.33 19.36 9.03
N ALA A 250 -6.55 20.69 8.89
CA ALA A 250 -7.88 21.26 8.93
C ALA A 250 -8.79 20.76 7.77
N VAL A 251 -8.21 20.62 6.58
CA VAL A 251 -8.90 20.03 5.41
C VAL A 251 -9.32 18.59 5.69
N ALA A 252 -8.43 17.78 6.22
CA ALA A 252 -8.68 16.37 6.53
C ALA A 252 -9.74 16.22 7.63
N GLN A 253 -9.67 17.00 8.70
CA GLN A 253 -10.71 17.01 9.75
C GLN A 253 -12.10 17.28 9.19
N LYS A 254 -12.23 18.34 8.36
CA LYS A 254 -13.51 18.68 7.72
C LYS A 254 -14.01 17.56 6.81
N ARG A 255 -13.10 16.93 6.05
CA ARG A 255 -13.47 15.85 5.12
C ARG A 255 -13.95 14.60 5.85
N LEU A 256 -13.34 14.28 6.97
CA LEU A 256 -13.68 13.11 7.79
C LEU A 256 -14.81 13.39 8.78
N LYS A 257 -15.31 14.62 8.85
CA LYS A 257 -16.34 15.08 9.83
C LYS A 257 -15.95 14.77 11.27
N ILE A 258 -14.67 14.84 11.57
CA ILE A 258 -14.16 14.69 12.94
C ILE A 258 -14.37 16.03 13.63
N GLU A 259 -15.32 16.11 14.56
CA GLU A 259 -15.52 17.27 15.41
C GLU A 259 -14.36 17.42 16.41
N LYS A 260 -14.11 18.67 16.84
CA LYS A 260 -13.05 19.00 17.80
C LYS A 260 -13.42 18.54 19.21
#